data_9f494b5de5fe3fda42cec75ee3466b5a
#
_entry.id   9f494b5de5fe3fda42cec75ee3466b5a
#
_cell.length_a   1.000
_cell.length_b   1.000
_cell.length_c   1.000
_cell.angle_alpha   90.00
_cell.angle_beta   90.00
_cell.angle_gamma   90.00
#
_symmetry.space_group_name_H-M   'P 1'
#
loop_
_entity.id
_entity.type
_entity.pdbx_description
1 polymer ?
#
loop_
_entity_poly.entity_id
_entity_poly.type
_entity_poly.pdbx_seq_one_letter_code
_entity_poly.pdbx_strand_id
1 'polypeptide(L)'
;MVYKTKVAWDAIYDVIVIGFGGAGAGAARFAADNDAKVLLIDAAPEGSEGGNTRYAGGAFAWGTDFDELKEYYKQTYYPFKYDEEGLDTFIKNVMQMKEYSKKYFGIDAQPTGRRPKGEYPEYKDAASMQSQSMTKG
;
A
#
# COMPACT_ATOMS: atom_id res chain seq x y z
N MET A 1 -34.45 14.04 24.12
CA MET A 1 -34.37 12.94 25.11
C MET A 1 -33.15 12.12 24.76
N VAL A 2 -32.05 12.24 25.51
CA VAL A 2 -30.82 11.48 25.25
C VAL A 2 -30.94 10.19 26.05
N TYR A 3 -31.14 9.07 25.37
CA TYR A 3 -31.10 7.75 26.01
C TYR A 3 -29.65 7.46 26.41
N LYS A 4 -29.33 7.62 27.70
CA LYS A 4 -28.10 7.08 28.30
C LYS A 4 -28.29 5.58 28.50
N THR A 5 -28.20 4.80 27.44
CA THR A 5 -28.00 3.36 27.59
C THR A 5 -26.58 3.16 28.11
N LYS A 6 -26.40 2.53 29.27
CA LYS A 6 -25.10 1.99 29.69
C LYS A 6 -24.76 0.89 28.67
N VAL A 7 -23.90 1.19 27.72
CA VAL A 7 -23.35 0.19 26.80
C VAL A 7 -22.30 -0.60 27.59
N ALA A 8 -22.53 -1.90 27.72
CA ALA A 8 -21.49 -2.82 28.20
C ALA A 8 -20.62 -3.16 26.99
N TRP A 9 -19.34 -2.84 27.06
CA TRP A 9 -18.37 -3.16 26.02
C TRP A 9 -17.70 -4.50 26.34
N ASP A 10 -17.57 -5.37 25.36
CA ASP A 10 -16.91 -6.67 25.51
C ASP A 10 -15.39 -6.52 25.59
N ALA A 11 -14.84 -5.52 24.90
CA ALA A 11 -13.41 -5.22 24.92
C ALA A 11 -13.12 -3.77 24.52
N ILE A 12 -11.91 -3.32 24.80
CA ILE A 12 -11.39 -2.01 24.44
C ILE A 12 -10.13 -2.20 23.60
N TYR A 13 -10.01 -1.44 22.52
CA TYR A 13 -8.88 -1.42 21.59
C TYR A 13 -8.45 0.01 21.32
N ASP A 14 -7.16 0.21 21.03
CA ASP A 14 -6.62 1.52 20.65
C ASP A 14 -6.93 1.83 19.19
N VAL A 15 -6.91 0.81 18.33
CA VAL A 15 -7.18 0.92 16.89
C VAL A 15 -8.12 -0.19 16.45
N ILE A 16 -9.14 0.18 15.68
CA ILE A 16 -10.03 -0.78 14.99
C ILE A 16 -9.81 -0.61 13.49
N VAL A 17 -9.38 -1.68 12.82
CA VAL A 17 -9.19 -1.74 11.37
C VAL A 17 -10.33 -2.55 10.76
N ILE A 18 -11.03 -1.96 9.80
CA ILE A 18 -12.15 -2.60 9.09
C ILE A 18 -11.71 -2.95 7.68
N GLY A 19 -11.65 -4.24 7.37
CA GLY A 19 -11.19 -4.82 6.11
C GLY A 19 -9.74 -5.34 6.18
N PHE A 20 -9.56 -6.62 5.87
CA PHE A 20 -8.24 -7.29 5.88
C PHE A 20 -7.67 -7.44 4.46
N GLY A 21 -7.79 -6.40 3.62
CA GLY A 21 -7.02 -6.26 2.39
C GLY A 21 -5.61 -5.74 2.67
N GLY A 22 -4.83 -5.45 1.62
CA GLY A 22 -3.44 -4.96 1.76
C GLY A 22 -3.31 -3.70 2.60
N ALA A 23 -4.23 -2.74 2.45
CA ALA A 23 -4.23 -1.51 3.25
C ALA A 23 -4.53 -1.77 4.73
N GLY A 24 -5.56 -2.60 5.01
CA GLY A 24 -5.91 -2.95 6.39
C GLY A 24 -4.83 -3.77 7.07
N ALA A 25 -4.24 -4.74 6.38
CA ALA A 25 -3.10 -5.50 6.89
C ALA A 25 -1.91 -4.60 7.24
N GLY A 26 -1.60 -3.63 6.37
CA GLY A 26 -0.56 -2.62 6.62
C GLY A 26 -0.89 -1.77 7.84
N ALA A 27 -2.08 -1.18 7.90
CA ALA A 27 -2.51 -0.34 9.00
C ALA A 27 -2.47 -1.08 10.36
N ALA A 28 -3.01 -2.31 10.39
CA ALA A 28 -3.00 -3.14 11.60
C ALA A 28 -1.57 -3.47 12.06
N ARG A 29 -0.69 -3.83 11.11
CA ARG A 29 0.70 -4.14 11.41
C ARG A 29 1.46 -2.93 11.95
N PHE A 30 1.35 -1.78 11.28
CA PHE A 30 2.03 -0.56 11.73
C PHE A 30 1.53 -0.11 13.11
N ALA A 31 0.23 -0.20 13.38
CA ALA A 31 -0.31 0.12 14.70
C ALA A 31 0.23 -0.83 15.77
N ALA A 32 0.24 -2.14 15.51
CA ALA A 32 0.77 -3.14 16.45
C ALA A 32 2.27 -2.99 16.68
N ASP A 33 3.06 -2.64 15.66
CA ASP A 33 4.50 -2.37 15.78
C ASP A 33 4.80 -1.10 16.63
N ASN A 34 3.77 -0.29 16.92
CA ASN A 34 3.81 0.85 17.85
C ASN A 34 3.04 0.57 19.15
N ASP A 35 3.00 -0.66 19.58
CA ASP A 35 2.42 -1.14 20.86
C ASP A 35 0.90 -0.89 21.00
N ALA A 36 0.18 -0.55 19.91
CA ALA A 36 -1.26 -0.40 19.96
C ALA A 36 -1.97 -1.78 20.05
N LYS A 37 -2.99 -1.86 20.89
CA LYS A 37 -3.93 -2.99 20.91
C LYS A 37 -4.88 -2.85 19.72
N VAL A 38 -4.72 -3.71 18.72
CA VAL A 38 -5.46 -3.63 17.45
C VAL A 38 -6.56 -4.68 17.38
N LEU A 39 -7.74 -4.27 16.93
CA LEU A 39 -8.78 -5.16 16.43
C LEU A 39 -8.85 -5.03 14.91
N LEU A 40 -8.60 -6.12 14.20
CA LEU A 40 -8.79 -6.23 12.75
C LEU A 40 -10.03 -7.09 12.49
N ILE A 41 -10.97 -6.53 11.75
CA ILE A 41 -12.21 -7.22 11.36
C ILE A 41 -12.39 -7.21 9.85
N ASP A 42 -12.95 -8.29 9.30
CA ASP A 42 -13.26 -8.42 7.88
C ASP A 42 -14.66 -9.01 7.68
N ALA A 43 -15.30 -8.68 6.57
CA ALA A 43 -16.61 -9.23 6.21
C ALA A 43 -16.50 -10.60 5.52
N ALA A 44 -15.32 -10.97 5.04
CA ALA A 44 -15.10 -12.26 4.40
C ALA A 44 -15.11 -13.40 5.41
N PRO A 45 -15.59 -14.59 5.03
CA PRO A 45 -15.44 -15.80 5.84
C PRO A 45 -13.96 -16.12 6.11
N GLU A 46 -13.70 -16.81 7.21
CA GLU A 46 -12.35 -17.29 7.56
C GLU A 46 -11.72 -18.06 6.38
N GLY A 47 -10.48 -17.72 6.04
CA GLY A 47 -9.74 -18.28 4.92
C GLY A 47 -10.08 -17.66 3.55
N SER A 48 -11.01 -16.69 3.49
CA SER A 48 -11.38 -15.96 2.28
C SER A 48 -11.08 -14.46 2.35
N GLU A 49 -10.49 -14.00 3.45
CA GLU A 49 -10.04 -12.62 3.66
C GLU A 49 -8.92 -12.23 2.70
N GLY A 50 -8.59 -10.94 2.65
CA GLY A 50 -7.51 -10.41 1.81
C GLY A 50 -7.98 -9.53 0.65
N GLY A 51 -9.28 -9.56 0.32
CA GLY A 51 -9.86 -8.73 -0.74
C GLY A 51 -9.14 -8.90 -2.07
N ASN A 52 -9.06 -7.84 -2.86
CA ASN A 52 -8.35 -7.87 -4.15
C ASN A 52 -6.85 -8.17 -4.01
N THR A 53 -6.24 -7.84 -2.89
CA THR A 53 -4.81 -8.10 -2.64
C THR A 53 -4.48 -9.58 -2.68
N ARG A 54 -5.41 -10.44 -2.26
CA ARG A 54 -5.27 -11.91 -2.33
C ARG A 54 -5.04 -12.41 -3.76
N TYR A 55 -5.57 -11.70 -4.75
CA TYR A 55 -5.52 -12.08 -6.17
C TYR A 55 -4.57 -11.22 -7.00
N ALA A 56 -3.85 -10.30 -6.38
CA ALA A 56 -3.04 -9.29 -7.06
C ALA A 56 -1.66 -9.76 -7.56
N GLY A 57 -1.36 -11.06 -7.53
CA GLY A 57 -0.08 -11.60 -8.00
C GLY A 57 1.14 -11.24 -7.13
N GLY A 58 0.96 -10.52 -6.03
CA GLY A 58 2.01 -10.26 -5.04
C GLY A 58 3.18 -9.41 -5.56
N ALA A 59 2.95 -8.50 -6.49
CA ALA A 59 3.96 -7.54 -6.90
C ALA A 59 3.85 -6.23 -6.12
N PHE A 60 4.99 -5.59 -5.87
CA PHE A 60 5.05 -4.22 -5.40
C PHE A 60 5.97 -3.38 -6.28
N ALA A 61 5.74 -2.08 -6.28
CA ALA A 61 6.50 -1.11 -7.04
C ALA A 61 7.24 -0.14 -6.13
N TRP A 62 8.37 0.38 -6.59
CA TRP A 62 9.08 1.47 -5.93
C TRP A 62 9.67 2.43 -6.97
N GLY A 63 10.01 3.63 -6.53
CA GLY A 63 10.61 4.65 -7.37
C GLY A 63 12.12 4.78 -7.18
N THR A 64 12.80 5.27 -8.20
CA THR A 64 14.25 5.52 -8.18
C THR A 64 14.58 7.00 -8.15
N ASP A 65 13.71 7.86 -8.69
CA ASP A 65 13.87 9.30 -8.73
C ASP A 65 12.52 9.99 -8.56
N PHE A 66 12.46 11.05 -7.74
CA PHE A 66 11.21 11.72 -7.40
C PHE A 66 10.64 12.53 -8.58
N ASP A 67 11.50 13.31 -9.24
CA ASP A 67 11.06 14.22 -10.30
C ASP A 67 10.65 13.43 -11.56
N GLU A 68 11.42 12.40 -11.90
CA GLU A 68 11.09 11.48 -12.98
C GLU A 68 9.77 10.73 -12.73
N LEU A 69 9.56 10.22 -11.50
CA LEU A 69 8.30 9.60 -11.14
C LEU A 69 7.13 10.57 -11.21
N LYS A 70 7.32 11.80 -10.76
CA LYS A 70 6.29 12.83 -10.82
C LYS A 70 5.89 13.11 -12.27
N GLU A 71 6.86 13.24 -13.17
CA GLU A 71 6.61 13.45 -14.59
C GLU A 71 5.90 12.24 -15.23
N TYR A 72 6.31 11.03 -14.89
CA TYR A 72 5.65 9.80 -15.33
C TYR A 72 4.19 9.74 -14.88
N TYR A 73 3.93 9.95 -13.60
CA TYR A 73 2.56 9.89 -13.07
C TYR A 73 1.66 11.00 -13.59
N LYS A 74 2.16 12.20 -13.84
CA LYS A 74 1.39 13.28 -14.49
C LYS A 74 0.81 12.84 -15.84
N GLN A 75 1.58 12.09 -16.61
CA GLN A 75 1.12 11.57 -17.89
C GLN A 75 0.02 10.52 -17.71
N THR A 76 0.07 9.69 -16.66
CA THR A 76 -0.96 8.68 -16.40
C THR A 76 -2.29 9.28 -15.95
N TYR A 77 -2.30 10.48 -15.37
CA TYR A 77 -3.52 11.18 -14.98
C TYR A 77 -4.22 11.86 -16.14
N TYR A 78 -3.52 12.20 -17.21
CA TYR A 78 -4.13 12.91 -18.35
C TYR A 78 -5.32 12.12 -18.94
N PRO A 79 -6.48 12.78 -19.21
CA PRO A 79 -6.74 14.23 -19.16
C PRO A 79 -7.33 14.73 -17.82
N PHE A 80 -7.27 13.96 -16.78
CA PHE A 80 -7.87 14.28 -15.49
C PHE A 80 -7.01 15.24 -14.67
N LYS A 81 -7.67 16.01 -13.81
CA LYS A 81 -6.95 16.83 -12.81
C LYS A 81 -6.50 15.94 -11.66
N TYR A 82 -5.38 16.27 -11.10
CA TYR A 82 -4.84 15.63 -9.90
C TYR A 82 -4.49 16.69 -8.84
N ASP A 83 -4.44 16.27 -7.60
CA ASP A 83 -3.95 17.07 -6.49
C ASP A 83 -2.42 16.96 -6.41
N GLU A 84 -1.72 18.09 -6.51
CA GLU A 84 -0.25 18.14 -6.50
C GLU A 84 0.32 17.64 -5.17
N GLU A 85 -0.26 18.05 -4.04
CA GLU A 85 0.21 17.62 -2.72
C GLU A 85 -0.02 16.12 -2.49
N GLY A 86 -1.17 15.64 -2.92
CA GLY A 86 -1.51 14.21 -2.90
C GLY A 86 -0.55 13.39 -3.77
N LEU A 87 -0.23 13.86 -4.98
CA LEU A 87 0.73 13.21 -5.87
C LEU A 87 2.13 13.16 -5.25
N ASP A 88 2.60 14.28 -4.71
CA ASP A 88 3.92 14.35 -4.06
C ASP A 88 4.01 13.40 -2.86
N THR A 89 2.95 13.33 -2.07
CA THR A 89 2.86 12.41 -0.93
C THR A 89 2.87 10.95 -1.38
N PHE A 90 2.11 10.63 -2.42
CA PHE A 90 2.10 9.29 -3.01
C PHE A 90 3.49 8.88 -3.49
N ILE A 91 4.18 9.74 -4.26
CA ILE A 91 5.51 9.45 -4.80
C ILE A 91 6.54 9.24 -3.67
N LYS A 92 6.53 10.10 -2.64
CA LYS A 92 7.41 9.93 -1.47
C LYS A 92 7.22 8.56 -0.81
N ASN A 93 5.99 8.09 -0.70
CA ASN A 93 5.70 6.77 -0.15
C ASN A 93 6.14 5.64 -1.09
N VAL A 94 5.91 5.77 -2.40
CA VAL A 94 6.37 4.78 -3.40
C VAL A 94 7.89 4.64 -3.37
N MET A 95 8.63 5.72 -3.20
CA MET A 95 10.09 5.67 -3.09
C MET A 95 10.59 4.92 -1.84
N GLN A 96 9.81 4.91 -0.76
CA GLN A 96 10.15 4.19 0.48
C GLN A 96 9.83 2.68 0.40
N MET A 97 9.06 2.24 -0.59
CA MET A 97 8.61 0.84 -0.67
C MET A 97 9.74 -0.17 -0.73
N LYS A 98 10.89 0.18 -1.30
CA LYS A 98 12.08 -0.69 -1.31
C LYS A 98 12.61 -0.95 0.12
N GLU A 99 12.67 0.08 0.94
CA GLU A 99 13.10 -0.04 2.35
C GLU A 99 12.05 -0.79 3.18
N TYR A 100 10.77 -0.50 2.95
CA TYR A 100 9.67 -1.18 3.63
C TYR A 100 9.63 -2.67 3.28
N SER A 101 9.86 -3.04 2.02
CA SER A 101 9.90 -4.43 1.62
C SER A 101 10.99 -5.22 2.37
N LYS A 102 12.15 -4.60 2.57
CA LYS A 102 13.25 -5.19 3.34
C LYS A 102 12.90 -5.28 4.82
N LYS A 103 12.39 -4.19 5.39
CA LYS A 103 12.10 -4.10 6.83
C LYS A 103 10.97 -5.04 7.26
N TYR A 104 9.87 -5.08 6.51
CA TYR A 104 8.65 -5.78 6.93
C TYR A 104 8.47 -7.17 6.32
N PHE A 105 9.08 -7.42 5.15
CA PHE A 105 8.93 -8.69 4.43
C PHE A 105 10.24 -9.45 4.27
N GLY A 106 11.37 -8.85 4.64
CA GLY A 106 12.70 -9.46 4.45
C GLY A 106 13.13 -9.55 2.97
N ILE A 107 12.48 -8.78 2.08
CA ILE A 107 12.73 -8.80 0.65
C ILE A 107 13.67 -7.65 0.28
N ASP A 108 14.88 -7.98 -0.13
CA ASP A 108 15.83 -7.00 -0.68
C ASP A 108 15.54 -6.81 -2.19
N ALA A 109 14.66 -5.86 -2.49
CA ALA A 109 14.16 -5.61 -3.82
C ALA A 109 15.28 -5.20 -4.79
N GLN A 110 15.40 -5.90 -5.90
CA GLN A 110 16.35 -5.62 -6.96
C GLN A 110 15.61 -5.27 -8.26
N PRO A 111 16.14 -4.35 -9.08
CA PRO A 111 15.56 -4.05 -10.37
C PRO A 111 15.49 -5.31 -11.23
N THR A 112 14.32 -5.63 -11.75
CA THR A 112 14.12 -6.90 -12.51
C THR A 112 14.75 -6.89 -13.89
N GLY A 113 15.25 -5.78 -14.38
CA GLY A 113 15.96 -5.64 -15.65
C GLY A 113 15.17 -6.02 -16.93
N ARG A 114 14.02 -6.66 -16.80
CA ARG A 114 13.30 -7.34 -17.89
C ARG A 114 12.20 -6.53 -18.57
N ARG A 115 11.77 -5.39 -18.04
CA ARG A 115 10.74 -4.54 -18.66
C ARG A 115 11.00 -3.07 -18.38
N PRO A 116 10.64 -2.16 -19.30
CA PRO A 116 10.34 -0.79 -18.94
C PRO A 116 9.26 -0.85 -17.89
N LYS A 117 9.32 -0.04 -16.95
CA LYS A 117 9.06 -0.45 -15.59
C LYS A 117 7.84 0.25 -15.03
N GLY A 118 7.17 1.06 -15.84
CA GLY A 118 5.82 1.53 -15.60
C GLY A 118 4.80 0.67 -16.37
N GLU A 119 3.53 0.77 -16.02
CA GLU A 119 2.43 0.18 -16.78
C GLU A 119 2.35 0.74 -18.21
N TYR A 120 2.85 1.97 -18.39
CA TYR A 120 2.90 2.69 -19.66
C TYR A 120 4.37 2.96 -20.02
N PRO A 121 5.06 1.98 -20.59
CA PRO A 121 6.50 2.06 -20.89
C PRO A 121 6.85 3.11 -21.94
N GLU A 122 5.87 3.54 -22.72
CA GLU A 122 5.97 4.59 -23.75
C GLU A 122 6.00 6.01 -23.15
N TYR A 123 5.60 6.19 -21.88
CA TYR A 123 5.63 7.48 -21.24
C TYR A 123 7.03 7.86 -20.81
N LYS A 124 7.29 9.17 -20.88
CA LYS A 124 8.57 9.72 -20.41
C LYS A 124 8.83 9.29 -18.97
N ASP A 125 10.08 8.97 -18.69
CA ASP A 125 10.59 8.62 -17.36
C ASP A 125 9.97 7.32 -16.75
N ALA A 126 9.31 6.49 -17.57
CA ALA A 126 8.75 5.21 -17.13
C ALA A 126 9.79 4.28 -16.48
N ALA A 127 11.08 4.47 -16.79
CA ALA A 127 12.18 3.71 -16.20
C ALA A 127 12.43 4.01 -14.71
N SER A 128 11.96 5.15 -14.20
CA SER A 128 12.04 5.50 -12.78
C SER A 128 11.14 4.63 -11.89
N MET A 129 10.12 4.01 -12.48
CA MET A 129 9.27 3.02 -11.82
C MET A 129 9.91 1.63 -11.89
N GLN A 130 10.08 0.99 -10.76
CA GLN A 130 10.58 -0.38 -10.65
C GLN A 130 9.51 -1.27 -10.02
N SER A 131 9.55 -2.55 -10.30
CA SER A 131 8.64 -3.51 -9.66
C SER A 131 9.31 -4.87 -9.43
N GLN A 132 8.82 -5.58 -8.42
CA GLN A 132 9.26 -6.93 -8.10
C GLN A 132 8.10 -7.74 -7.54
N SER A 133 8.04 -9.04 -7.88
CA SER A 133 7.14 -9.97 -7.20
C SER A 133 7.64 -10.29 -5.80
N MET A 134 6.74 -10.34 -4.84
CA MET A 134 7.00 -10.83 -3.47
C MET A 134 6.97 -12.36 -3.40
N THR A 135 6.41 -13.03 -4.40
CA THR A 135 6.43 -14.48 -4.47
C THR A 135 7.81 -14.94 -4.94
N LYS A 136 8.44 -15.82 -4.17
CA LYS A 136 9.58 -16.61 -4.67
C LYS A 136 9.03 -17.50 -5.77
N GLY A 137 9.47 -17.29 -7.04
CA GLY A 137 9.20 -18.20 -8.13
C GLY A 137 9.80 -19.57 -7.86
#